data_a4fcc9edf613d348c0cff19c5b24844f
#
_entry.id   a4fcc9edf613d348c0cff19c5b24844f
#
_cell.length_a   1.000
_cell.length_b   1.000
_cell.length_c   1.000
_cell.angle_alpha   90.00
_cell.angle_beta   90.00
_cell.angle_gamma   90.00
#
_symmetry.space_group_name_H-M   'P 1'
#
loop_
_entity.id
_entity.type
_entity.pdbx_description
1 polymer ?
#
loop_
_entity_poly.entity_id
_entity_poly.type
_entity_poly.pdbx_seq_one_letter_code
_entity_poly.pdbx_strand_id
1 'polypeptide(L)'
;MIRLNKYLSEAGVCSRREADRLIESGIVTVDGKTAAPGMKVEDGQEIRVGKKVVKSKTEKTVLAVYKPAGIVCTEDKREKKNIIRFLNYPVRITYAGRLDKDSEGLLIMTNDGDLINGMMRARYAHEKEYKVRVNKEVTPECIEKRSRGVHIRDKEKNLDAVTRPCTVKKTGKYTFSIILTQGLNRQIRRMCEALGYKVDVLKRIRIMNVELGDLKPGQVRELTEQELKELYGTVKERENAGISRTSE
;
A
#
# COMPACT_ATOMS: atom_id res chain seq x y z
N MET A 1 -1.71 -8.61 -24.86
CA MET A 1 -2.85 -7.65 -24.68
C MET A 1 -3.03 -7.22 -23.24
N ILE A 2 -3.07 -5.91 -22.94
CA ILE A 2 -3.42 -5.34 -21.63
C ILE A 2 -4.59 -4.34 -21.79
N ARG A 3 -5.34 -4.08 -20.70
CA ARG A 3 -6.41 -3.05 -20.76
C ARG A 3 -5.79 -1.68 -20.97
N LEU A 4 -6.39 -0.86 -21.84
CA LEU A 4 -5.91 0.48 -22.19
C LEU A 4 -5.77 1.39 -20.95
N ASN A 5 -6.71 1.34 -20.01
CA ASN A 5 -6.59 2.10 -18.75
C ASN A 5 -5.39 1.67 -17.89
N LYS A 6 -5.04 0.36 -17.91
CA LYS A 6 -3.82 -0.14 -17.26
C LYS A 6 -2.58 0.38 -17.98
N TYR A 7 -2.55 0.31 -19.31
CA TYR A 7 -1.47 0.84 -20.14
C TYR A 7 -1.19 2.32 -19.84
N LEU A 8 -2.22 3.18 -19.90
CA LEU A 8 -2.09 4.62 -19.61
C LEU A 8 -1.56 4.89 -18.19
N SER A 9 -1.99 4.08 -17.24
CA SER A 9 -1.51 4.21 -15.85
C SER A 9 -0.03 3.78 -15.70
N GLU A 10 0.39 2.69 -16.34
CA GLU A 10 1.79 2.21 -16.34
C GLU A 10 2.72 3.12 -17.12
N ALA A 11 2.21 3.77 -18.17
CA ALA A 11 2.91 4.81 -18.91
C ALA A 11 3.02 6.15 -18.15
N GLY A 12 2.52 6.22 -16.91
CA GLY A 12 2.64 7.42 -16.08
C GLY A 12 1.69 8.56 -16.44
N VAL A 13 0.74 8.36 -17.36
CA VAL A 13 -0.17 9.41 -17.85
C VAL A 13 -1.13 9.87 -16.73
N CYS A 14 -1.84 8.90 -16.10
CA CYS A 14 -2.85 9.19 -15.07
C CYS A 14 -3.18 7.95 -14.24
N SER A 15 -4.10 8.04 -13.27
CA SER A 15 -4.63 6.86 -12.59
C SER A 15 -5.55 6.05 -13.51
N ARG A 16 -5.76 4.75 -13.21
CA ARG A 16 -6.67 3.89 -14.00
C ARG A 16 -8.08 4.47 -14.10
N ARG A 17 -8.62 5.02 -13.00
CA ARG A 17 -9.94 5.67 -12.99
C ARG A 17 -9.97 6.94 -13.83
N GLU A 18 -8.90 7.70 -13.81
CA GLU A 18 -8.78 8.88 -14.66
C GLU A 18 -8.64 8.47 -16.14
N ALA A 19 -7.89 7.40 -16.43
CA ALA A 19 -7.79 6.83 -17.76
C ALA A 19 -9.17 6.40 -18.30
N ASP A 20 -10.01 5.77 -17.47
CA ASP A 20 -11.37 5.41 -17.86
C ASP A 20 -12.17 6.66 -18.25
N ARG A 21 -12.12 7.76 -17.48
CA ARG A 21 -12.77 9.03 -17.80
C ARG A 21 -12.24 9.64 -19.10
N LEU A 22 -10.92 9.60 -19.33
CA LEU A 22 -10.32 10.10 -20.57
C LEU A 22 -10.76 9.28 -21.79
N ILE A 23 -10.92 7.96 -21.65
CA ILE A 23 -11.43 7.07 -22.69
C ILE A 23 -12.91 7.40 -22.97
N GLU A 24 -13.73 7.50 -21.92
CA GLU A 24 -15.15 7.83 -22.03
C GLU A 24 -15.40 9.22 -22.67
N SER A 25 -14.50 10.18 -22.41
CA SER A 25 -14.57 11.51 -23.04
C SER A 25 -14.15 11.55 -24.52
N GLY A 26 -13.69 10.42 -25.08
CA GLY A 26 -13.34 10.30 -26.49
C GLY A 26 -12.00 10.94 -26.88
N ILE A 27 -11.19 11.42 -25.93
CA ILE A 27 -9.90 12.07 -26.22
C ILE A 27 -8.73 11.10 -26.36
N VAL A 28 -8.96 9.80 -26.09
CA VAL A 28 -7.95 8.74 -26.25
C VAL A 28 -8.15 8.06 -27.61
N THR A 29 -7.06 7.91 -28.36
CA THR A 29 -7.07 7.16 -29.62
C THR A 29 -6.03 6.05 -29.62
N VAL A 30 -6.32 4.98 -30.35
CA VAL A 30 -5.43 3.85 -30.60
C VAL A 30 -5.36 3.65 -32.11
N ASP A 31 -4.16 3.76 -32.69
CA ASP A 31 -3.92 3.71 -34.14
C ASP A 31 -4.86 4.67 -34.92
N GLY A 32 -5.03 5.89 -34.39
CA GLY A 32 -5.88 6.94 -34.97
C GLY A 32 -7.38 6.76 -34.74
N LYS A 33 -7.86 5.66 -34.16
CA LYS A 33 -9.30 5.41 -33.89
C LYS A 33 -9.62 5.73 -32.43
N THR A 34 -10.78 6.36 -32.19
CA THR A 34 -11.26 6.65 -30.84
C THR A 34 -11.40 5.37 -30.01
N ALA A 35 -10.79 5.36 -28.82
CA ALA A 35 -10.82 4.21 -27.93
C ALA A 35 -12.20 4.05 -27.25
N ALA A 36 -12.61 2.79 -27.05
CA ALA A 36 -13.83 2.44 -26.31
C ALA A 36 -13.53 1.98 -24.88
N PRO A 37 -14.46 2.14 -23.92
CA PRO A 37 -14.36 1.59 -22.58
C PRO A 37 -14.07 0.07 -22.59
N GLY A 38 -13.12 -0.37 -21.77
CA GLY A 38 -12.72 -1.78 -21.71
C GLY A 38 -11.77 -2.25 -22.80
N MET A 39 -11.42 -1.41 -23.78
CA MET A 39 -10.49 -1.73 -24.87
C MET A 39 -9.17 -2.28 -24.33
N LYS A 40 -8.61 -3.28 -25.03
CA LYS A 40 -7.29 -3.84 -24.81
C LYS A 40 -6.36 -3.41 -25.92
N VAL A 41 -5.08 -3.24 -25.57
CA VAL A 41 -4.02 -2.84 -26.51
C VAL A 41 -2.85 -3.82 -26.45
N GLU A 42 -2.07 -3.84 -27.53
CA GLU A 42 -0.86 -4.63 -27.69
C GLU A 42 0.37 -3.73 -27.81
N ASP A 43 1.54 -4.33 -27.68
CA ASP A 43 2.79 -3.61 -27.92
C ASP A 43 2.89 -3.23 -29.41
N GLY A 44 3.38 -2.02 -29.67
CA GLY A 44 3.54 -1.48 -31.02
C GLY A 44 2.36 -0.60 -31.50
N GLN A 45 1.21 -0.61 -30.85
CA GLN A 45 0.11 0.27 -31.20
C GLN A 45 0.41 1.72 -30.77
N GLU A 46 0.06 2.69 -31.62
CA GLU A 46 0.15 4.10 -31.29
C GLU A 46 -1.03 4.53 -30.43
N ILE A 47 -0.71 4.93 -29.19
CA ILE A 47 -1.73 5.43 -28.26
C ILE A 47 -1.53 6.93 -28.06
N ARG A 48 -2.61 7.69 -28.16
CA ARG A 48 -2.61 9.14 -27.96
C ARG A 48 -3.65 9.56 -26.92
N VAL A 49 -3.30 10.60 -26.16
CA VAL A 49 -4.24 11.33 -25.30
C VAL A 49 -4.28 12.78 -25.83
N GLY A 50 -5.34 13.14 -26.49
CA GLY A 50 -5.42 14.36 -27.29
C GLY A 50 -4.32 14.38 -28.36
N LYS A 51 -3.49 15.43 -28.36
CA LYS A 51 -2.39 15.58 -29.33
C LYS A 51 -1.09 14.86 -28.90
N LYS A 52 -1.00 14.33 -27.69
CA LYS A 52 0.24 13.74 -27.16
C LYS A 52 0.28 12.24 -27.41
N VAL A 53 1.35 11.75 -28.02
CA VAL A 53 1.66 10.33 -28.11
C VAL A 53 2.11 9.84 -26.74
N VAL A 54 1.53 8.75 -26.28
CA VAL A 54 1.91 8.07 -25.03
C VAL A 54 3.13 7.21 -25.34
N LYS A 55 4.28 7.55 -24.73
CA LYS A 55 5.48 6.72 -24.81
C LYS A 55 5.25 5.43 -24.05
N SER A 56 5.81 4.33 -24.54
CA SER A 56 5.75 3.03 -23.90
C SER A 56 6.33 3.07 -22.47
N LYS A 57 6.03 2.05 -21.68
CA LYS A 57 6.30 1.85 -20.25
C LYS A 57 7.52 2.59 -19.71
N THR A 58 7.30 3.41 -18.69
CA THR A 58 8.37 3.91 -17.82
C THR A 58 9.04 2.75 -17.08
N GLU A 59 10.33 2.86 -16.86
CA GLU A 59 11.09 1.92 -16.02
C GLU A 59 10.39 1.73 -14.66
N LYS A 60 10.35 0.48 -14.19
CA LYS A 60 9.74 0.16 -12.90
C LYS A 60 10.55 0.75 -11.77
N THR A 61 9.91 1.58 -11.00
CA THR A 61 10.49 2.24 -9.82
C THR A 61 9.80 1.71 -8.56
N VAL A 62 10.57 1.28 -7.57
CA VAL A 62 10.07 0.85 -6.26
C VAL A 62 10.88 1.54 -5.17
N LEU A 63 10.19 2.30 -4.33
CA LEU A 63 10.79 3.14 -3.31
C LEU A 63 10.35 2.74 -1.91
N ALA A 64 11.27 2.73 -0.98
CA ALA A 64 11.01 2.77 0.45
C ALA A 64 10.96 4.23 0.91
N VAL A 65 9.86 4.63 1.51
CA VAL A 65 9.60 5.99 1.95
C VAL A 65 9.31 6.00 3.44
N TYR A 66 9.92 6.89 4.20
CA TYR A 66 9.46 7.18 5.55
C TYR A 66 8.35 8.24 5.50
N LYS A 67 7.10 7.80 5.50
CA LYS A 67 5.96 8.71 5.61
C LYS A 67 5.93 9.35 7.01
N PRO A 68 6.03 10.67 7.16
CA PRO A 68 5.84 11.30 8.47
C PRO A 68 4.37 11.30 8.89
N ALA A 69 4.11 11.45 10.18
CA ALA A 69 2.77 11.73 10.69
C ALA A 69 2.23 13.06 10.11
N GLY A 70 0.92 13.16 9.96
CA GLY A 70 0.24 14.34 9.39
C GLY A 70 0.05 14.31 7.87
N ILE A 71 0.74 13.41 7.14
CA ILE A 71 0.58 13.23 5.70
C ILE A 71 -0.43 12.11 5.40
N VAL A 72 -1.35 12.36 4.45
CA VAL A 72 -2.43 11.45 4.07
C VAL A 72 -2.03 10.61 2.86
N CYS A 73 -2.24 9.29 2.91
CA CYS A 73 -2.09 8.40 1.75
C CYS A 73 -3.31 8.52 0.84
N THR A 74 -3.33 9.54 -0.03
CA THR A 74 -4.37 9.78 -1.04
C THR A 74 -3.79 10.43 -2.28
N GLU A 75 -4.44 10.20 -3.44
CA GLU A 75 -4.19 10.90 -4.70
C GLU A 75 -5.19 12.06 -4.91
N ASP A 76 -6.10 12.31 -3.96
CA ASP A 76 -7.05 13.41 -4.04
C ASP A 76 -6.32 14.76 -4.00
N LYS A 77 -6.44 15.52 -5.09
CA LYS A 77 -5.79 16.83 -5.24
C LYS A 77 -6.30 17.89 -4.26
N ARG A 78 -7.49 17.70 -3.68
CA ARG A 78 -8.08 18.59 -2.67
C ARG A 78 -7.35 18.49 -1.33
N GLU A 79 -6.80 17.30 -0.99
CA GLU A 79 -5.97 17.16 0.20
C GLU A 79 -4.56 17.70 -0.07
N LYS A 80 -4.26 18.86 0.53
CA LYS A 80 -2.98 19.54 0.34
C LYS A 80 -1.80 18.78 0.95
N LYS A 81 -2.03 18.07 2.08
CA LYS A 81 -1.02 17.27 2.80
C LYS A 81 -1.06 15.81 2.39
N ASN A 82 -1.11 15.52 1.07
CA ASN A 82 -1.09 14.16 0.56
C ASN A 82 0.33 13.69 0.23
N ILE A 83 0.53 12.37 0.22
CA ILE A 83 1.84 11.74 0.04
C ILE A 83 2.43 11.99 -1.36
N ILE A 84 1.61 12.10 -2.39
CA ILE A 84 2.07 12.33 -3.77
C ILE A 84 2.69 13.72 -3.89
N ARG A 85 2.01 14.75 -3.36
CA ARG A 85 2.52 16.13 -3.31
C ARG A 85 3.75 16.26 -2.42
N PHE A 86 3.72 15.58 -1.27
CA PHE A 86 4.82 15.62 -0.31
C PHE A 86 6.13 15.11 -0.91
N LEU A 87 6.07 14.00 -1.67
CA LEU A 87 7.25 13.40 -2.30
C LEU A 87 7.68 14.15 -3.55
N ASN A 88 6.74 14.69 -4.33
CA ASN A 88 6.98 15.37 -5.60
C ASN A 88 8.00 14.63 -6.48
N TYR A 89 7.83 13.29 -6.60
CA TYR A 89 8.78 12.44 -7.31
C TYR A 89 8.66 12.64 -8.83
N PRO A 90 9.75 12.63 -9.61
CA PRO A 90 9.73 12.98 -11.04
C PRO A 90 8.93 11.99 -11.89
N VAL A 91 8.82 10.73 -11.47
CA VAL A 91 7.98 9.72 -12.13
C VAL A 91 6.69 9.53 -11.34
N ARG A 92 5.57 9.32 -12.04
CA ARG A 92 4.30 9.03 -11.38
C ARG A 92 4.37 7.70 -10.65
N ILE A 93 4.33 7.75 -9.32
CA ILE A 93 4.28 6.60 -8.42
C ILE A 93 3.03 6.67 -7.55
N THR A 94 2.59 5.53 -7.04
CA THR A 94 1.52 5.44 -6.05
C THR A 94 1.89 4.47 -4.91
N TYR A 95 1.11 4.42 -3.86
CA TYR A 95 1.45 3.67 -2.66
C TYR A 95 0.94 2.22 -2.71
N ALA A 96 1.79 1.26 -2.33
CA ALA A 96 1.42 -0.13 -2.08
C ALA A 96 0.92 -0.27 -0.64
N GLY A 97 -0.37 -0.09 -0.44
CA GLY A 97 -1.00 -0.01 0.87
C GLY A 97 -0.92 1.39 1.48
N ARG A 98 -1.59 1.58 2.60
CA ARG A 98 -1.73 2.89 3.24
C ARG A 98 -1.23 2.86 4.68
N LEU A 99 -0.86 4.04 5.17
CA LEU A 99 -0.77 4.39 6.57
C LEU A 99 -1.77 5.49 6.87
N ASP A 100 -2.34 5.46 8.06
CA ASP A 100 -3.23 6.54 8.52
C ASP A 100 -2.48 7.87 8.61
N LYS A 101 -3.22 8.98 8.62
CA LYS A 101 -2.66 10.33 8.72
C LYS A 101 -1.78 10.50 9.97
N ASP A 102 -2.22 9.96 11.09
CA ASP A 102 -1.57 10.03 12.41
C ASP A 102 -0.55 8.90 12.65
N SER A 103 -0.27 8.07 11.65
CA SER A 103 0.75 7.02 11.69
C SER A 103 1.94 7.36 10.81
N GLU A 104 3.11 6.84 11.15
CA GLU A 104 4.36 7.12 10.47
C GLU A 104 5.13 5.85 10.08
N GLY A 105 6.22 6.00 9.36
CA GLY A 105 7.15 4.93 9.03
C GLY A 105 7.07 4.43 7.60
N LEU A 106 7.49 3.19 7.37
CA LEU A 106 7.71 2.62 6.06
C LEU A 106 6.43 2.59 5.20
N LEU A 107 6.53 3.15 4.01
CA LEU A 107 5.55 3.07 2.95
C LEU A 107 6.27 2.70 1.65
N ILE A 108 5.79 1.69 0.94
CA ILE A 108 6.30 1.35 -0.39
C ILE A 108 5.52 2.18 -1.43
N MET A 109 6.28 2.87 -2.29
CA MET A 109 5.75 3.65 -3.41
C MET A 109 6.28 3.08 -4.72
N THR A 110 5.42 2.93 -5.73
CA THR A 110 5.83 2.35 -7.01
C THR A 110 4.90 2.74 -8.16
N ASN A 111 5.39 2.62 -9.40
CA ASN A 111 4.58 2.66 -10.62
C ASN A 111 4.18 1.25 -11.10
N ASP A 112 4.62 0.18 -10.43
CA ASP A 112 4.25 -1.19 -10.76
C ASP A 112 2.91 -1.60 -10.14
N GLY A 113 1.85 -1.53 -10.93
CA GLY A 113 0.49 -1.89 -10.49
C GLY A 113 0.33 -3.38 -10.15
N ASP A 114 1.10 -4.27 -10.75
CA ASP A 114 1.03 -5.71 -10.47
C ASP A 114 1.68 -6.01 -9.12
N LEU A 115 2.81 -5.37 -8.80
CA LEU A 115 3.42 -5.44 -7.47
C LEU A 115 2.45 -4.92 -6.39
N ILE A 116 1.79 -3.78 -6.62
CA ILE A 116 0.80 -3.24 -5.68
C ILE A 116 -0.32 -4.25 -5.43
N ASN A 117 -0.88 -4.82 -6.50
CA ASN A 117 -1.96 -5.79 -6.40
C ASN A 117 -1.53 -7.03 -5.61
N GLY A 118 -0.33 -7.58 -5.90
CA GLY A 118 0.22 -8.73 -5.18
C GLY A 118 0.40 -8.45 -3.69
N MET A 119 1.02 -7.32 -3.35
CA MET A 119 1.24 -6.90 -1.95
C MET A 119 -0.06 -6.64 -1.17
N MET A 120 -1.14 -6.22 -1.85
CA MET A 120 -2.39 -5.81 -1.21
C MET A 120 -3.43 -6.92 -1.07
N ARG A 121 -3.25 -8.06 -1.73
CA ARG A 121 -4.21 -9.18 -1.61
C ARG A 121 -4.22 -9.75 -0.20
N ALA A 122 -5.34 -9.56 0.51
CA ALA A 122 -5.49 -9.96 1.92
C ALA A 122 -5.27 -11.47 2.17
N ARG A 123 -5.58 -12.32 1.17
CA ARG A 123 -5.38 -13.78 1.25
C ARG A 123 -3.91 -14.19 1.37
N TYR A 124 -2.99 -13.36 0.91
CA TYR A 124 -1.55 -13.67 0.93
C TYR A 124 -0.89 -13.42 2.29
N ALA A 125 -1.61 -12.82 3.23
CA ALA A 125 -1.17 -12.64 4.62
C ALA A 125 0.25 -12.06 4.76
N HIS A 126 0.58 -11.04 3.94
CA HIS A 126 1.88 -10.38 3.99
C HIS A 126 2.10 -9.67 5.32
N GLU A 127 3.23 -9.96 5.94
CA GLU A 127 3.60 -9.40 7.25
C GLU A 127 3.89 -7.91 7.18
N LYS A 128 3.45 -7.21 8.22
CA LYS A 128 3.79 -5.81 8.49
C LYS A 128 4.12 -5.68 9.96
N GLU A 129 5.26 -5.11 10.27
CA GLU A 129 5.74 -4.92 11.63
C GLU A 129 5.68 -3.46 12.05
N TYR A 130 5.24 -3.26 13.29
CA TYR A 130 5.07 -1.92 13.86
C TYR A 130 5.73 -1.83 15.24
N LYS A 131 6.32 -0.67 15.54
CA LYS A 131 6.64 -0.22 16.89
C LYS A 131 5.50 0.68 17.37
N VAL A 132 5.01 0.41 18.57
CA VAL A 132 3.84 1.08 19.16
C VAL A 132 4.20 1.65 20.50
N ARG A 133 3.91 2.93 20.74
CA ARG A 133 3.94 3.57 22.06
C ARG A 133 2.53 3.86 22.52
N VAL A 134 2.26 3.56 23.77
CA VAL A 134 0.93 3.72 24.41
C VAL A 134 1.04 4.54 25.70
N ASN A 135 -0.09 5.08 26.14
CA ASN A 135 -0.21 5.98 27.29
C ASN A 135 -0.14 5.30 28.66
N LYS A 136 -0.16 3.97 28.72
CA LYS A 136 -0.12 3.19 29.95
C LYS A 136 0.97 2.12 29.89
N GLU A 137 1.39 1.60 31.05
CA GLU A 137 2.36 0.52 31.12
C GLU A 137 1.86 -0.74 30.40
N VAL A 138 2.74 -1.32 29.59
CA VAL A 138 2.48 -2.57 28.87
C VAL A 138 2.65 -3.75 29.81
N THR A 139 1.55 -4.42 30.16
CA THR A 139 1.55 -5.58 31.02
C THR A 139 1.65 -6.89 30.24
N PRO A 140 2.13 -8.00 30.85
CA PRO A 140 2.12 -9.32 30.21
C PRO A 140 0.72 -9.73 29.73
N GLU A 141 -0.31 -9.49 30.52
CA GLU A 141 -1.69 -9.78 30.20
C GLU A 141 -2.15 -9.05 28.93
N CYS A 142 -1.78 -7.77 28.78
CA CYS A 142 -2.16 -7.00 27.60
C CYS A 142 -1.43 -7.50 26.33
N ILE A 143 -0.22 -8.02 26.44
CA ILE A 143 0.50 -8.68 25.34
C ILE A 143 -0.23 -9.95 24.91
N GLU A 144 -0.58 -10.79 25.87
CA GLU A 144 -1.27 -12.06 25.64
C GLU A 144 -2.63 -11.84 24.97
N LYS A 145 -3.46 -10.94 25.50
CA LYS A 145 -4.77 -10.61 24.91
C LYS A 145 -4.64 -10.12 23.46
N ARG A 146 -3.65 -9.27 23.16
CA ARG A 146 -3.41 -8.80 21.79
C ARG A 146 -2.97 -9.91 20.86
N SER A 147 -2.11 -10.82 21.32
CA SER A 147 -1.57 -11.89 20.48
C SER A 147 -2.63 -12.93 20.08
N ARG A 148 -3.61 -13.18 20.92
CA ARG A 148 -4.71 -14.11 20.65
C ARG A 148 -5.77 -13.55 19.69
N GLY A 149 -5.77 -12.24 19.47
CA GLY A 149 -6.79 -11.51 18.73
C GLY A 149 -7.75 -10.76 19.65
N VAL A 150 -8.22 -9.61 19.16
CA VAL A 150 -9.07 -8.68 19.90
C VAL A 150 -10.32 -8.39 19.08
N HIS A 151 -11.47 -8.39 19.72
CA HIS A 151 -12.71 -7.94 19.10
C HIS A 151 -12.70 -6.42 18.95
N ILE A 152 -12.81 -5.94 17.72
CA ILE A 152 -12.80 -4.52 17.37
C ILE A 152 -14.08 -4.13 16.64
N ARG A 153 -14.61 -2.96 16.96
CA ARG A 153 -15.85 -2.42 16.39
C ARG A 153 -15.68 -0.99 15.92
N ASP A 154 -16.36 -0.66 14.83
CA ASP A 154 -16.58 0.72 14.36
C ASP A 154 -17.88 0.77 13.56
N LYS A 155 -18.91 1.33 14.14
CA LYS A 155 -20.24 1.44 13.51
C LYS A 155 -20.21 2.30 12.25
N GLU A 156 -19.44 3.40 12.23
CA GLU A 156 -19.35 4.31 11.08
C GLU A 156 -18.65 3.65 9.88
N LYS A 157 -17.75 2.70 10.13
CA LYS A 157 -17.02 1.96 9.10
C LYS A 157 -17.59 0.57 8.82
N ASN A 158 -18.72 0.25 9.43
CA ASN A 158 -19.34 -1.08 9.38
C ASN A 158 -18.32 -2.19 9.67
N LEU A 159 -17.51 -1.98 10.72
CA LEU A 159 -16.49 -2.92 11.18
C LEU A 159 -16.96 -3.57 12.47
N ASP A 160 -17.10 -4.89 12.47
CA ASP A 160 -17.30 -5.74 13.64
C ASP A 160 -16.57 -7.05 13.38
N ALA A 161 -15.41 -7.23 14.01
CA ALA A 161 -14.55 -8.37 13.72
C ALA A 161 -13.61 -8.70 14.88
N VAL A 162 -13.28 -9.99 15.03
CA VAL A 162 -12.15 -10.43 15.84
C VAL A 162 -10.90 -10.42 14.96
N THR A 163 -9.83 -9.75 15.42
CA THR A 163 -8.56 -9.73 14.68
C THR A 163 -7.91 -11.10 14.68
N ARG A 164 -7.15 -11.40 13.63
CA ARG A 164 -6.36 -12.64 13.59
C ARG A 164 -5.33 -12.64 14.71
N PRO A 165 -4.95 -13.83 15.22
CA PRO A 165 -3.77 -13.96 16.08
C PRO A 165 -2.54 -13.32 15.44
N CYS A 166 -1.69 -12.73 16.26
CA CYS A 166 -0.53 -11.98 15.80
C CYS A 166 0.63 -12.06 16.81
N THR A 167 1.84 -11.78 16.36
CA THR A 167 3.01 -11.73 17.22
C THR A 167 3.09 -10.37 17.92
N VAL A 168 3.11 -10.36 19.25
CA VAL A 168 3.27 -9.13 20.04
C VAL A 168 4.41 -9.33 21.05
N LYS A 169 5.33 -8.36 21.11
CA LYS A 169 6.50 -8.43 22.00
C LYS A 169 6.68 -7.11 22.74
N LYS A 170 6.75 -7.15 24.09
CA LYS A 170 7.09 -5.97 24.91
C LYS A 170 8.51 -5.51 24.57
N THR A 171 8.69 -4.22 24.30
CA THR A 171 10.00 -3.61 23.98
C THR A 171 10.41 -2.53 24.97
N GLY A 172 9.54 -2.19 25.91
CA GLY A 172 9.80 -1.23 26.99
C GLY A 172 8.55 -1.01 27.85
N LYS A 173 8.65 -0.15 28.86
CA LYS A 173 7.56 0.09 29.82
C LYS A 173 6.25 0.52 29.12
N TYR A 174 6.33 1.40 28.11
CA TYR A 174 5.18 1.94 27.37
C TYR A 174 5.22 1.55 25.91
N THR A 175 6.02 0.57 25.50
CA THR A 175 6.24 0.21 24.11
C THR A 175 6.19 -1.29 23.86
N PHE A 176 5.69 -1.65 22.67
CA PHE A 176 5.71 -3.02 22.16
C PHE A 176 5.90 -3.04 20.65
N SER A 177 6.36 -4.15 20.09
CA SER A 177 6.28 -4.44 18.66
C SER A 177 5.11 -5.38 18.37
N ILE A 178 4.53 -5.26 17.17
CA ILE A 178 3.46 -6.12 16.71
C ILE A 178 3.65 -6.44 15.22
N ILE A 179 3.51 -7.73 14.87
CA ILE A 179 3.55 -8.21 13.48
C ILE A 179 2.16 -8.67 13.09
N LEU A 180 1.61 -8.06 12.06
CA LEU A 180 0.28 -8.35 11.52
C LEU A 180 0.37 -8.91 10.10
N THR A 181 -0.47 -9.90 9.81
CA THR A 181 -0.73 -10.41 8.45
C THR A 181 -2.07 -9.91 7.87
N GLN A 182 -2.73 -9.04 8.59
CA GLN A 182 -4.05 -8.47 8.31
C GLN A 182 -3.95 -6.95 8.31
N GLY A 183 -4.91 -6.26 7.67
CA GLY A 183 -4.93 -4.80 7.60
C GLY A 183 -6.34 -4.24 7.67
N LEU A 184 -7.02 -4.39 8.81
CA LEU A 184 -8.30 -3.74 9.05
C LEU A 184 -8.13 -2.23 9.31
N ASN A 185 -9.20 -1.47 9.10
CA ASN A 185 -9.15 -0.03 9.32
C ASN A 185 -8.73 0.29 10.76
N ARG A 186 -7.60 1.02 10.92
CA ARG A 186 -7.01 1.44 12.20
C ARG A 186 -6.83 0.30 13.22
N GLN A 187 -6.55 -0.91 12.74
CA GLN A 187 -6.60 -2.16 13.51
C GLN A 187 -5.83 -2.06 14.84
N ILE A 188 -4.56 -1.67 14.83
CA ILE A 188 -3.73 -1.61 16.06
C ILE A 188 -4.31 -0.61 17.07
N ARG A 189 -4.78 0.56 16.61
CA ARG A 189 -5.38 1.57 17.49
C ARG A 189 -6.65 1.05 18.13
N ARG A 190 -7.51 0.37 17.37
CA ARG A 190 -8.75 -0.25 17.89
C ARG A 190 -8.48 -1.41 18.84
N MET A 191 -7.47 -2.26 18.54
CA MET A 191 -7.04 -3.31 19.46
C MET A 191 -6.56 -2.74 20.80
N CYS A 192 -5.82 -1.63 20.76
CA CYS A 192 -5.37 -0.94 21.96
C CYS A 192 -6.55 -0.34 22.72
N GLU A 193 -7.45 0.37 22.04
CA GLU A 193 -8.62 1.01 22.62
C GLU A 193 -9.55 0.00 23.29
N ALA A 194 -9.83 -1.14 22.64
CA ALA A 194 -10.65 -2.21 23.19
C ALA A 194 -10.05 -2.81 24.51
N LEU A 195 -8.76 -2.66 24.73
CA LEU A 195 -8.06 -3.08 25.94
C LEU A 195 -7.76 -1.90 26.89
N GLY A 196 -8.38 -0.73 26.66
CA GLY A 196 -8.27 0.46 27.51
C GLY A 196 -6.94 1.22 27.37
N TYR A 197 -6.24 1.09 26.23
CA TYR A 197 -5.00 1.80 25.90
C TYR A 197 -5.23 2.82 24.80
N LYS A 198 -4.50 3.94 24.85
CA LYS A 198 -4.41 4.91 23.75
C LYS A 198 -3.05 4.81 23.09
N VAL A 199 -3.02 4.80 21.77
CA VAL A 199 -1.78 4.78 20.98
C VAL A 199 -1.29 6.22 20.79
N ASP A 200 -0.10 6.51 21.32
CA ASP A 200 0.56 7.82 21.16
C ASP A 200 1.37 7.85 19.85
N VAL A 201 2.19 6.80 19.59
CA VAL A 201 3.00 6.69 18.38
C VAL A 201 2.78 5.32 17.74
N LEU A 202 2.55 5.31 16.44
CA LEU A 202 2.45 4.11 15.62
C LEU A 202 3.38 4.24 14.43
N LYS A 203 4.48 3.47 14.45
CA LYS A 203 5.50 3.47 13.41
C LYS A 203 5.59 2.11 12.74
N ARG A 204 5.35 2.04 11.42
CA ARG A 204 5.61 0.83 10.65
C ARG A 204 7.09 0.75 10.30
N ILE A 205 7.75 -0.33 10.70
CA ILE A 205 9.19 -0.52 10.54
C ILE A 205 9.56 -1.55 9.48
N ARG A 206 8.63 -2.45 9.10
CA ARG A 206 8.86 -3.47 8.09
C ARG A 206 7.59 -3.79 7.30
N ILE A 207 7.74 -4.09 6.03
CA ILE A 207 6.73 -4.67 5.13
C ILE A 207 7.41 -5.83 4.41
N MET A 208 6.94 -7.07 4.64
CA MET A 208 7.57 -8.28 4.10
C MET A 208 9.07 -8.31 4.41
N ASN A 209 9.94 -8.33 3.40
CA ASN A 209 11.41 -8.30 3.54
C ASN A 209 11.99 -6.87 3.57
N VAL A 210 11.19 -5.84 3.30
CA VAL A 210 11.69 -4.45 3.25
C VAL A 210 11.61 -3.81 4.63
N GLU A 211 12.72 -3.31 5.10
CA GLU A 211 12.84 -2.61 6.39
C GLU A 211 12.94 -1.10 6.21
N LEU A 212 12.47 -0.36 7.21
CA LEU A 212 12.61 1.09 7.29
C LEU A 212 14.09 1.51 7.39
N GLY A 213 14.89 0.72 8.11
CA GLY A 213 16.30 1.00 8.36
C GLY A 213 16.51 2.38 9.01
N ASP A 214 17.54 3.08 8.54
CA ASP A 214 17.95 4.39 9.07
C ASP A 214 17.26 5.59 8.41
N LEU A 215 16.25 5.35 7.56
CA LEU A 215 15.49 6.43 6.95
C LEU A 215 14.92 7.37 8.02
N LYS A 216 15.08 8.67 7.79
CA LYS A 216 14.48 9.73 8.62
C LYS A 216 13.11 10.12 8.06
N PRO A 217 12.21 10.74 8.86
CA PRO A 217 10.93 11.23 8.38
C PRO A 217 11.06 12.07 7.10
N GLY A 218 10.34 11.69 6.05
CA GLY A 218 10.36 12.34 4.75
C GLY A 218 11.43 11.86 3.78
N GLN A 219 12.39 11.05 4.22
CA GLN A 219 13.41 10.49 3.34
C GLN A 219 12.86 9.34 2.47
N VAL A 220 13.51 9.16 1.34
CA VAL A 220 13.20 8.17 0.31
C VAL A 220 14.49 7.46 -0.10
N ARG A 221 14.41 6.17 -0.35
CA ARG A 221 15.46 5.41 -1.02
C ARG A 221 14.87 4.43 -2.03
N GLU A 222 15.59 4.09 -3.03
CA GLU A 222 15.29 2.93 -3.87
C GLU A 222 15.49 1.64 -3.08
N LEU A 223 14.78 0.59 -3.47
CA LEU A 223 15.05 -0.74 -2.94
C LEU A 223 16.33 -1.30 -3.58
N THR A 224 17.12 -2.05 -2.80
CA THR A 224 18.27 -2.77 -3.34
C THR A 224 17.80 -3.90 -4.28
N GLU A 225 18.68 -4.36 -5.15
CA GLU A 225 18.40 -5.48 -6.05
C GLU A 225 17.94 -6.73 -5.29
N GLN A 226 18.56 -7.01 -4.13
CA GLN A 226 18.19 -8.13 -3.28
C GLN A 226 16.78 -7.93 -2.70
N GLU A 227 16.47 -6.75 -2.15
CA GLU A 227 15.12 -6.44 -1.64
C GLU A 227 14.07 -6.59 -2.74
N LEU A 228 14.35 -6.12 -3.95
CA LEU A 228 13.46 -6.26 -5.10
C LEU A 228 13.24 -7.73 -5.48
N LYS A 229 14.33 -8.50 -5.61
CA LYS A 229 14.26 -9.92 -5.95
C LYS A 229 13.41 -10.72 -4.95
N GLU A 230 13.63 -10.52 -3.66
CA GLU A 230 12.89 -11.19 -2.60
C GLU A 230 11.42 -10.73 -2.57
N LEU A 231 11.17 -9.42 -2.72
CA LEU A 231 9.82 -8.84 -2.72
C LEU A 231 8.97 -9.42 -3.87
N TYR A 232 9.50 -9.40 -5.09
CA TYR A 232 8.82 -9.95 -6.27
C TYR A 232 8.68 -11.47 -6.17
N GLY A 233 9.70 -12.18 -5.67
CA GLY A 233 9.67 -13.63 -5.43
C GLY A 233 8.53 -14.01 -4.50
N THR A 234 8.46 -13.39 -3.34
CA THR A 234 7.40 -13.64 -2.34
C THR A 234 6.00 -13.36 -2.88
N VAL A 235 5.83 -12.27 -3.63
CA VAL A 235 4.53 -11.95 -4.25
C VAL A 235 4.12 -13.02 -5.26
N LYS A 236 5.04 -13.45 -6.13
CA LYS A 236 4.79 -14.46 -7.17
C LYS A 236 4.50 -15.85 -6.58
N GLU A 237 5.26 -16.28 -5.58
CA GLU A 237 5.04 -17.57 -4.88
C GLU A 237 3.65 -17.62 -4.25
N ARG A 238 3.22 -16.54 -3.59
CA ARG A 238 1.89 -16.45 -2.99
C ARG A 238 0.76 -16.39 -4.01
N GLU A 239 1.01 -15.81 -5.18
CA GLU A 239 0.06 -15.85 -6.30
C GLU A 239 -0.15 -17.27 -6.81
N ASN A 240 0.93 -18.01 -7.02
CA ASN A 240 0.90 -19.39 -7.47
C ASN A 240 0.21 -20.32 -6.44
N ALA A 241 0.54 -20.19 -5.15
CA ALA A 241 -0.11 -20.94 -4.07
C ALA A 241 -1.60 -20.60 -3.90
N GLY A 242 -2.02 -19.40 -4.28
CA GLY A 242 -3.42 -18.98 -4.26
C GLY A 242 -4.25 -19.52 -5.43
N ILE A 243 -3.63 -19.80 -6.56
CA ILE A 243 -4.28 -20.37 -7.75
C ILE A 243 -4.57 -21.87 -7.52
N SER A 244 -3.65 -22.61 -6.89
CA SER A 244 -3.85 -24.05 -6.61
C SER A 244 -4.98 -24.33 -5.61
N ARG A 245 -5.35 -23.38 -4.74
CA ARG A 245 -6.47 -23.53 -3.78
C ARG A 245 -7.85 -23.15 -4.32
N THR A 246 -7.93 -22.57 -5.51
CA THR A 246 -9.20 -22.23 -6.17
C THR A 246 -9.59 -23.23 -7.24
N SER A 247 -8.80 -24.28 -7.41
CA SER A 247 -9.02 -25.37 -8.41
C SER A 247 -9.51 -26.68 -7.77
N GLU A 248 -9.76 -26.67 -6.47
CA GLU A 248 -10.45 -27.72 -5.69
C GLU A 248 -11.82 -27.18 -5.22
#